data_518b69e00d6c65a9d1db5c8adc169d01
#
_entry.id   518b69e00d6c65a9d1db5c8adc169d01
#
_cell.length_a   1.000
_cell.length_b   1.000
_cell.length_c   1.000
_cell.angle_alpha   90.00
_cell.angle_beta   90.00
_cell.angle_gamma   90.00
#
_symmetry.space_group_name_H-M   'P 1'
#
loop_
_entity.id
_entity.type
_entity.pdbx_description
1 polymer ?
#
loop_
_entity_poly.entity_id
_entity_poly.type
_entity_poly.pdbx_seq_one_letter_code
_entity_poly.pdbx_strand_id
1 'polypeptide(L)'
;MPAATRAVAMALQKWRGEPYRSELTVETFEVIPPPPPLTDPGKTLFALVTESGLVPRGNPDRLPSAAATHWAKYSIAGMDQLVPGEWDGVHGGYDNTAALQDPNRLVPLDAVRALEREGVVGKLMDELFVTVGNGGNLNAMKRIGAEIAKTLVQRGVGAVILPAT
;
A
#
# COMPACT_ATOMS: atom_id res chain seq x y z
N MET A 1 29.09 -13.65 -25.91
CA MET A 1 28.94 -14.69 -24.87
C MET A 1 27.49 -14.71 -24.40
N PRO A 2 26.83 -15.88 -24.26
CA PRO A 2 25.46 -15.99 -23.80
C PRO A 2 25.29 -15.45 -22.36
N ALA A 3 24.10 -14.91 -22.05
CA ALA A 3 23.81 -14.33 -20.74
C ALA A 3 24.03 -15.30 -19.57
N ALA A 4 23.63 -16.57 -19.76
CA ALA A 4 23.83 -17.61 -18.75
C ALA A 4 25.33 -17.82 -18.42
N THR A 5 26.20 -17.81 -19.43
CA THR A 5 27.65 -17.97 -19.24
C THR A 5 28.23 -16.79 -18.46
N ARG A 6 27.78 -15.56 -18.75
CA ARG A 6 28.20 -14.36 -18.00
C ARG A 6 27.74 -14.39 -16.56
N ALA A 7 26.48 -14.84 -16.32
CA ALA A 7 25.94 -14.98 -14.97
C ALA A 7 26.74 -16.00 -14.13
N VAL A 8 27.11 -17.14 -14.70
CA VAL A 8 27.95 -18.15 -14.04
C VAL A 8 29.32 -17.60 -13.74
N ALA A 9 29.96 -16.91 -14.70
CA ALA A 9 31.28 -16.30 -14.49
C ALA A 9 31.25 -15.27 -13.35
N MET A 10 30.25 -14.40 -13.32
CA MET A 10 30.05 -13.44 -12.23
C MET A 10 29.83 -14.11 -10.88
N ALA A 11 29.02 -15.18 -10.83
CA ALA A 11 28.77 -15.94 -9.60
C ALA A 11 30.05 -16.59 -9.06
N LEU A 12 30.89 -17.14 -9.94
CA LEU A 12 32.19 -17.72 -9.56
C LEU A 12 33.15 -16.66 -9.05
N GLN A 13 33.22 -15.48 -9.65
CA GLN A 13 34.03 -14.37 -9.14
C GLN A 13 33.58 -13.97 -7.75
N LYS A 14 32.26 -13.79 -7.54
CA LYS A 14 31.70 -13.47 -6.23
C LYS A 14 32.05 -14.54 -5.19
N TRP A 15 31.90 -15.81 -5.53
CA TRP A 15 32.23 -16.94 -4.63
C TRP A 15 33.70 -16.99 -4.24
N ARG A 16 34.61 -16.62 -5.15
CA ARG A 16 36.06 -16.57 -4.90
C ARG A 16 36.52 -15.31 -4.18
N GLY A 17 35.63 -14.36 -3.87
CA GLY A 17 35.99 -13.07 -3.31
C GLY A 17 36.72 -12.14 -4.28
N GLU A 18 36.63 -12.40 -5.59
CA GLU A 18 37.22 -11.59 -6.66
C GLU A 18 36.30 -10.38 -6.97
N PRO A 19 36.86 -9.24 -7.41
CA PRO A 19 36.06 -8.13 -7.91
C PRO A 19 35.15 -8.56 -9.06
N TYR A 20 33.88 -8.26 -8.96
CA TYR A 20 32.90 -8.52 -10.05
C TYR A 20 32.02 -7.31 -10.30
N ARG A 21 31.48 -7.20 -11.51
CA ARG A 21 30.53 -6.17 -11.89
C ARG A 21 29.19 -6.85 -12.24
N SER A 22 28.14 -6.47 -11.54
CA SER A 22 26.79 -6.89 -11.87
C SER A 22 26.33 -6.23 -13.17
N GLU A 23 25.72 -7.01 -14.06
CA GLU A 23 25.02 -6.52 -15.25
C GLU A 23 23.59 -6.06 -14.90
N LEU A 24 23.08 -6.45 -13.72
CA LEU A 24 21.79 -5.97 -13.23
C LEU A 24 21.99 -4.59 -12.62
N THR A 25 21.22 -3.64 -13.11
CA THR A 25 21.09 -2.35 -12.45
C THR A 25 20.32 -2.57 -11.15
N VAL A 26 21.01 -2.47 -10.01
CA VAL A 26 20.32 -2.44 -8.73
C VAL A 26 19.71 -1.06 -8.58
N GLU A 27 18.38 -0.99 -8.55
CA GLU A 27 17.70 0.26 -8.22
C GLU A 27 18.11 0.67 -6.79
N THR A 28 18.69 1.84 -6.67
CA THR A 28 18.97 2.44 -5.37
C THR A 28 17.70 3.20 -4.93
N PHE A 29 17.09 2.73 -3.85
CA PHE A 29 15.94 3.42 -3.29
C PHE A 29 16.42 4.62 -2.47
N GLU A 30 15.69 5.72 -2.62
CA GLU A 30 15.88 6.91 -1.78
C GLU A 30 15.54 6.56 -0.33
N VAL A 31 16.45 6.89 0.59
CA VAL A 31 16.18 6.74 2.02
C VAL A 31 15.34 7.93 2.47
N ILE A 32 14.09 7.66 2.79
CA ILE A 32 13.18 8.67 3.31
C ILE A 32 13.29 8.68 4.84
N PRO A 33 13.64 9.81 5.47
CA PRO A 33 13.71 9.87 6.93
C PRO A 33 12.30 9.65 7.52
N PRO A 34 12.21 8.96 8.67
CA PRO A 34 10.92 8.78 9.34
C PRO A 34 10.34 10.13 9.74
N PRO A 35 9.02 10.29 9.67
CA PRO A 35 8.36 11.50 10.17
C PRO A 35 8.56 11.63 11.70
N PRO A 36 8.40 12.84 12.26
CA PRO A 36 8.43 13.01 13.70
C PRO A 36 7.31 12.19 14.38
N PRO A 37 7.53 11.74 15.63
CA PRO A 37 6.51 11.03 16.39
C PRO A 37 5.21 11.82 16.51
N LEU A 38 4.09 11.11 16.49
CA LEU A 38 2.78 11.70 16.73
C LEU A 38 2.66 12.08 18.21
N THR A 39 2.42 13.35 18.53
CA THR A 39 2.37 13.84 19.92
C THR A 39 1.01 13.64 20.57
N ASP A 40 -0.08 13.71 19.82
CA ASP A 40 -1.45 13.58 20.34
C ASP A 40 -2.31 12.77 19.34
N PRO A 41 -2.21 11.42 19.35
CA PRO A 41 -3.00 10.59 18.45
C PRO A 41 -4.51 10.74 18.68
N GLY A 42 -4.96 11.00 19.92
CA GLY A 42 -6.38 11.17 20.24
C GLY A 42 -7.03 12.41 19.65
N LYS A 43 -6.24 13.38 19.16
CA LYS A 43 -6.75 14.59 18.48
C LYS A 43 -6.41 14.65 16.99
N THR A 44 -5.70 13.65 16.50
CA THR A 44 -5.23 13.60 15.11
C THR A 44 -6.29 13.04 14.18
N LEU A 45 -6.47 13.63 13.00
CA LEU A 45 -7.27 13.07 11.93
C LEU A 45 -6.43 12.00 11.21
N PHE A 46 -6.95 10.78 11.17
CA PHE A 46 -6.33 9.62 10.51
C PHE A 46 -6.95 9.35 9.15
N ALA A 47 -6.19 8.74 8.25
CA ALA A 47 -6.68 8.17 7.01
C ALA A 47 -6.17 6.74 6.82
N LEU A 48 -6.97 5.92 6.13
CA LEU A 48 -6.58 4.60 5.64
C LEU A 48 -6.17 4.70 4.17
N VAL A 49 -4.97 4.22 3.88
CA VAL A 49 -4.42 4.13 2.51
C VAL A 49 -3.88 2.73 2.31
N THR A 50 -4.18 2.06 1.22
CA THR A 50 -3.70 0.69 0.98
C THR A 50 -3.31 0.46 -0.46
N GLU A 51 -2.36 -0.42 -0.67
CA GLU A 51 -1.97 -0.95 -1.99
C GLU A 51 -2.56 -2.35 -2.25
N SER A 52 -3.39 -2.85 -1.34
CA SER A 52 -3.92 -4.22 -1.37
C SER A 52 -4.90 -4.50 -2.51
N GLY A 53 -5.36 -3.48 -3.23
CA GLY A 53 -6.36 -3.65 -4.27
C GLY A 53 -7.74 -4.06 -3.74
N LEU A 54 -8.06 -3.73 -2.48
CA LEU A 54 -9.39 -3.93 -1.93
C LEU A 54 -10.33 -2.86 -2.45
N VAL A 55 -11.34 -3.24 -3.21
CA VAL A 55 -12.27 -2.35 -3.91
C VAL A 55 -13.72 -2.74 -3.62
N PRO A 56 -14.68 -1.82 -3.76
CA PRO A 56 -16.10 -2.20 -3.76
C PRO A 56 -16.40 -3.26 -4.82
N ARG A 57 -17.36 -4.10 -4.54
CA ARG A 57 -17.75 -5.20 -5.43
C ARG A 57 -17.95 -4.74 -6.86
N GLY A 58 -17.36 -5.49 -7.80
CA GLY A 58 -17.39 -5.18 -9.22
C GLY A 58 -16.30 -4.22 -9.69
N ASN A 59 -15.38 -3.78 -8.81
CA ASN A 59 -14.25 -2.92 -9.17
C ASN A 59 -14.65 -1.72 -10.06
N PRO A 60 -15.44 -0.79 -9.55
CA PRO A 60 -16.05 0.28 -10.36
C PRO A 60 -15.02 1.18 -11.06
N ASP A 61 -13.86 1.39 -10.43
CA ASP A 61 -12.79 2.23 -10.97
C ASP A 61 -11.79 1.43 -11.82
N ARG A 62 -12.04 0.14 -12.04
CA ARG A 62 -11.21 -0.74 -12.87
C ARG A 62 -9.73 -0.70 -12.49
N LEU A 63 -9.44 -0.74 -11.19
CA LEU A 63 -8.06 -0.91 -10.73
C LEU A 63 -7.49 -2.22 -11.31
N PRO A 64 -6.30 -2.19 -11.94
CA PRO A 64 -5.74 -3.40 -12.53
C PRO A 64 -5.18 -4.31 -11.44
N SER A 65 -5.05 -5.61 -11.73
CA SER A 65 -4.50 -6.59 -10.79
C SER A 65 -2.97 -6.48 -10.58
N ALA A 66 -2.31 -5.72 -11.45
CA ALA A 66 -0.88 -5.46 -11.40
C ALA A 66 -0.53 -4.17 -12.14
N ALA A 67 0.66 -3.62 -11.88
CA ALA A 67 1.20 -2.44 -12.55
C ALA A 67 0.24 -1.24 -12.58
N ALA A 68 -0.41 -0.96 -11.46
CA ALA A 68 -1.36 0.14 -11.36
C ALA A 68 -0.75 1.49 -11.72
N THR A 69 -1.49 2.27 -12.49
CA THR A 69 -1.11 3.63 -12.92
C THR A 69 -2.01 4.70 -12.32
N HIS A 70 -3.00 4.32 -11.53
CA HIS A 70 -3.94 5.22 -10.87
C HIS A 70 -4.36 4.65 -9.51
N TRP A 71 -5.04 5.45 -8.74
CA TRP A 71 -5.62 5.12 -7.45
C TRP A 71 -7.10 5.52 -7.44
N ALA A 72 -7.84 4.97 -6.50
CA ALA A 72 -9.24 5.29 -6.27
C ALA A 72 -9.48 5.61 -4.80
N LYS A 73 -10.62 6.20 -4.51
CA LYS A 73 -11.07 6.42 -3.13
C LYS A 73 -12.53 5.99 -2.99
N TYR A 74 -12.83 5.37 -1.86
CA TYR A 74 -14.13 4.82 -1.58
C TYR A 74 -14.67 5.35 -0.25
N SER A 75 -15.96 5.65 -0.21
CA SER A 75 -16.61 6.08 1.03
C SER A 75 -16.70 4.92 2.01
N ILE A 76 -16.26 5.19 3.23
CA ILE A 76 -16.44 4.34 4.42
C ILE A 76 -17.24 5.08 5.50
N ALA A 77 -17.97 6.13 5.09
CA ALA A 77 -18.80 6.91 5.98
C ALA A 77 -19.89 6.05 6.62
N GLY A 78 -19.98 6.09 7.94
CA GLY A 78 -20.97 5.33 8.71
C GLY A 78 -20.71 3.82 8.75
N MET A 79 -19.57 3.35 8.22
CA MET A 79 -19.17 1.95 8.34
C MET A 79 -18.37 1.74 9.62
N ASP A 80 -18.77 0.75 10.43
CA ASP A 80 -17.99 0.27 11.56
C ASP A 80 -16.99 -0.82 11.18
N GLN A 81 -17.21 -1.50 10.06
CA GLN A 81 -16.36 -2.56 9.51
C GLN A 81 -16.62 -2.71 8.00
N LEU A 82 -15.69 -3.36 7.32
CA LEU A 82 -15.88 -3.79 5.93
C LEU A 82 -16.66 -5.11 5.93
N VAL A 83 -17.76 -5.17 5.17
CA VAL A 83 -18.66 -6.34 5.15
C VAL A 83 -18.21 -7.33 4.08
N PRO A 84 -18.00 -8.62 4.42
CA PRO A 84 -17.72 -9.66 3.43
C PRO A 84 -18.77 -9.71 2.32
N GLY A 85 -18.32 -9.87 1.07
CA GLY A 85 -19.19 -9.90 -0.11
C GLY A 85 -19.56 -8.54 -0.69
N GLU A 86 -19.27 -7.43 0.00
CA GLU A 86 -19.40 -6.07 -0.54
C GLU A 86 -18.10 -5.55 -1.16
N TRP A 87 -17.00 -6.26 -0.95
CA TRP A 87 -15.67 -5.91 -1.40
C TRP A 87 -15.06 -7.02 -2.23
N ASP A 88 -14.26 -6.65 -3.24
CA ASP A 88 -13.45 -7.53 -4.06
C ASP A 88 -11.95 -7.24 -3.85
N GLY A 89 -11.14 -8.29 -3.90
CA GLY A 89 -9.69 -8.18 -3.93
C GLY A 89 -9.20 -8.32 -5.38
N VAL A 90 -8.67 -7.25 -5.95
CA VAL A 90 -8.17 -7.28 -7.34
C VAL A 90 -6.66 -7.46 -7.46
N HIS A 91 -5.93 -7.44 -6.36
CA HIS A 91 -4.47 -7.59 -6.34
C HIS A 91 -4.05 -9.01 -6.78
N GLY A 92 -3.26 -9.11 -7.85
CA GLY A 92 -2.85 -10.40 -8.44
C GLY A 92 -1.61 -11.05 -7.82
N GLY A 93 -1.04 -10.47 -6.77
CA GLY A 93 0.21 -10.93 -6.15
C GLY A 93 0.03 -11.88 -4.96
N TYR A 94 -1.19 -12.08 -4.47
CA TYR A 94 -1.49 -12.99 -3.36
C TYR A 94 -2.86 -13.65 -3.53
N ASP A 95 -3.14 -14.71 -2.76
CA ASP A 95 -4.44 -15.36 -2.71
C ASP A 95 -5.44 -14.52 -1.91
N ASN A 96 -6.41 -13.95 -2.60
CA ASN A 96 -7.43 -13.09 -2.01
C ASN A 96 -8.51 -13.86 -1.20
N THR A 97 -8.54 -15.19 -1.23
CA THR A 97 -9.63 -15.99 -0.66
C THR A 97 -9.86 -15.69 0.83
N ALA A 98 -8.79 -15.72 1.63
CA ALA A 98 -8.90 -15.45 3.07
C ALA A 98 -9.25 -13.99 3.35
N ALA A 99 -8.73 -13.07 2.54
CA ALA A 99 -9.00 -11.64 2.65
C ALA A 99 -10.46 -11.29 2.32
N LEU A 100 -11.07 -11.99 1.38
CA LEU A 100 -12.49 -11.78 1.02
C LEU A 100 -13.46 -12.40 2.04
N GLN A 101 -13.00 -13.38 2.82
CA GLN A 101 -13.77 -13.89 3.97
C GLN A 101 -13.86 -12.85 5.09
N ASP A 102 -12.85 -12.02 5.24
CA ASP A 102 -12.82 -10.91 6.19
C ASP A 102 -11.93 -9.76 5.65
N PRO A 103 -12.51 -8.79 4.93
CA PRO A 103 -11.75 -7.70 4.33
C PRO A 103 -11.08 -6.78 5.35
N ASN A 104 -11.50 -6.83 6.64
CA ASN A 104 -10.84 -6.06 7.70
C ASN A 104 -9.42 -6.58 8.00
N ARG A 105 -9.06 -7.77 7.56
CA ARG A 105 -7.68 -8.29 7.63
C ARG A 105 -6.73 -7.56 6.68
N LEU A 106 -7.25 -7.02 5.58
CA LEU A 106 -6.47 -6.19 4.65
C LEU A 106 -6.49 -4.72 5.06
N VAL A 107 -7.67 -4.23 5.42
CA VAL A 107 -7.86 -2.83 5.82
C VAL A 107 -8.61 -2.85 7.15
N PRO A 108 -7.94 -2.62 8.28
CA PRO A 108 -8.49 -2.85 9.62
C PRO A 108 -9.45 -1.74 10.05
N LEU A 109 -10.54 -1.55 9.29
CA LEU A 109 -11.53 -0.51 9.56
C LEU A 109 -12.20 -0.72 10.92
N ASP A 110 -12.56 -1.94 11.23
CA ASP A 110 -13.19 -2.35 12.51
C ASP A 110 -12.32 -1.99 13.71
N ALA A 111 -11.03 -2.33 13.66
CA ALA A 111 -10.08 -2.03 14.72
C ALA A 111 -9.85 -0.52 14.88
N VAL A 112 -9.71 0.21 13.77
CA VAL A 112 -9.50 1.67 13.82
C VAL A 112 -10.74 2.38 14.33
N ARG A 113 -11.95 1.95 13.95
CA ARG A 113 -13.22 2.48 14.50
C ARG A 113 -13.38 2.17 16.00
N ALA A 114 -12.91 1.01 16.45
CA ALA A 114 -12.89 0.70 17.88
C ALA A 114 -11.97 1.67 18.65
N LEU A 115 -10.75 1.87 18.18
CA LEU A 115 -9.79 2.80 18.77
C LEU A 115 -10.26 4.27 18.72
N GLU A 116 -11.00 4.66 17.68
CA GLU A 116 -11.64 5.98 17.58
C GLU A 116 -12.70 6.15 18.70
N ARG A 117 -13.57 5.15 18.88
CA ARG A 117 -14.57 5.17 19.97
C ARG A 117 -13.95 5.20 21.37
N GLU A 118 -12.82 4.56 21.55
CA GLU A 118 -12.05 4.56 22.80
C GLU A 118 -11.23 5.84 23.02
N GLY A 119 -11.16 6.72 22.01
CA GLY A 119 -10.38 7.96 22.08
C GLY A 119 -8.86 7.74 22.02
N VAL A 120 -8.39 6.56 21.65
CA VAL A 120 -6.96 6.23 21.48
C VAL A 120 -6.42 6.89 20.23
N VAL A 121 -7.19 6.86 19.15
CA VAL A 121 -6.97 7.65 17.95
C VAL A 121 -8.05 8.72 17.82
N GLY A 122 -7.73 9.81 17.16
CA GLY A 122 -8.70 10.85 16.87
C GLY A 122 -9.69 10.39 15.79
N LYS A 123 -10.19 11.33 15.00
CA LYS A 123 -11.18 10.99 13.97
C LYS A 123 -10.54 10.21 12.81
N LEU A 124 -11.18 9.14 12.38
CA LEU A 124 -10.88 8.49 11.11
C LEU A 124 -11.63 9.19 9.97
N MET A 125 -10.93 9.51 8.89
CA MET A 125 -11.50 10.04 7.65
C MET A 125 -12.49 9.06 7.03
N ASP A 126 -13.58 9.57 6.46
CA ASP A 126 -14.66 8.76 5.89
C ASP A 126 -14.38 8.29 4.45
N GLU A 127 -13.11 8.25 4.06
CA GLU A 127 -12.67 7.77 2.74
C GLU A 127 -11.46 6.84 2.91
N LEU A 128 -11.51 5.72 2.20
CA LEU A 128 -10.41 4.76 2.01
C LEU A 128 -9.73 5.03 0.68
N PHE A 129 -8.41 5.16 0.66
CA PHE A 129 -7.60 5.37 -0.53
C PHE A 129 -6.96 4.05 -0.95
N VAL A 130 -7.13 3.64 -2.21
CA VAL A 130 -6.73 2.32 -2.69
C VAL A 130 -5.95 2.41 -4.00
N THR A 131 -4.89 1.65 -4.09
CA THR A 131 -4.20 1.31 -5.34
C THR A 131 -3.83 -0.17 -5.35
N VAL A 132 -3.07 -0.64 -6.33
CA VAL A 132 -2.54 -2.00 -6.39
C VAL A 132 -1.03 -1.95 -6.47
N GLY A 133 -0.35 -2.53 -5.47
CA GLY A 133 1.11 -2.53 -5.37
C GLY A 133 1.81 -3.56 -6.26
N ASN A 134 1.12 -4.63 -6.63
CA ASN A 134 1.68 -5.72 -7.41
C ASN A 134 2.32 -5.26 -8.71
N GLY A 135 3.62 -5.55 -8.90
CA GLY A 135 4.36 -5.17 -10.09
C GLY A 135 4.41 -3.66 -10.36
N GLY A 136 4.20 -2.84 -9.34
CA GLY A 136 4.17 -1.39 -9.46
C GLY A 136 5.48 -0.79 -9.96
N ASN A 137 5.42 0.02 -11.01
CA ASN A 137 6.56 0.81 -11.45
C ASN A 137 6.85 1.91 -10.43
N LEU A 138 8.11 2.06 -10.00
CA LEU A 138 8.53 3.00 -8.97
C LEU A 138 8.08 4.45 -9.25
N ASN A 139 8.18 4.91 -10.49
CA ASN A 139 7.77 6.27 -10.84
C ASN A 139 6.24 6.45 -10.77
N ALA A 140 5.46 5.42 -11.17
CA ALA A 140 4.02 5.43 -11.03
C ALA A 140 3.61 5.44 -9.55
N MET A 141 4.25 4.63 -8.71
CA MET A 141 3.98 4.58 -7.26
C MET A 141 4.36 5.90 -6.57
N LYS A 142 5.49 6.51 -6.93
CA LYS A 142 5.87 7.85 -6.42
C LYS A 142 4.82 8.91 -6.78
N ARG A 143 4.32 8.91 -8.01
CA ARG A 143 3.27 9.83 -8.44
C ARG A 143 1.95 9.59 -7.69
N ILE A 144 1.50 8.34 -7.61
CA ILE A 144 0.29 7.95 -6.87
C ILE A 144 0.40 8.39 -5.41
N GLY A 145 1.51 8.08 -4.75
CA GLY A 145 1.76 8.47 -3.36
C GLY A 145 1.73 9.99 -3.17
N ALA A 146 2.33 10.75 -4.08
CA ALA A 146 2.32 12.21 -4.03
C ALA A 146 0.91 12.80 -4.22
N GLU A 147 0.11 12.25 -5.12
CA GLU A 147 -1.29 12.68 -5.35
C GLU A 147 -2.17 12.41 -4.13
N ILE A 148 -2.05 11.21 -3.53
CA ILE A 148 -2.77 10.84 -2.30
C ILE A 148 -2.32 11.76 -1.16
N ALA A 149 -1.01 11.90 -0.93
CA ALA A 149 -0.46 12.74 0.14
C ALA A 149 -0.94 14.19 0.02
N LYS A 150 -0.94 14.77 -1.18
CA LYS A 150 -1.47 16.11 -1.43
C LYS A 150 -2.93 16.22 -1.02
N THR A 151 -3.75 15.23 -1.35
CA THR A 151 -5.17 15.20 -0.98
C THR A 151 -5.36 15.14 0.53
N LEU A 152 -4.59 14.30 1.21
CA LEU A 152 -4.66 14.11 2.66
C LEU A 152 -4.23 15.37 3.41
N VAL A 153 -3.12 15.99 2.99
CA VAL A 153 -2.62 17.25 3.60
C VAL A 153 -3.64 18.38 3.44
N GLN A 154 -4.25 18.53 2.27
CA GLN A 154 -5.29 19.54 2.03
C GLN A 154 -6.53 19.37 2.92
N ARG A 155 -6.77 18.15 3.41
CA ARG A 155 -7.88 17.81 4.30
C ARG A 155 -7.50 17.80 5.78
N GLY A 156 -6.27 18.17 6.11
CA GLY A 156 -5.79 18.25 7.49
C GLY A 156 -5.51 16.89 8.14
N VAL A 157 -5.30 15.85 7.34
CA VAL A 157 -4.89 14.54 7.86
C VAL A 157 -3.49 14.64 8.45
N GLY A 158 -3.35 14.25 9.71
CA GLY A 158 -2.09 14.28 10.45
C GLY A 158 -1.40 12.91 10.54
N ALA A 159 -2.12 11.82 10.27
CA ALA A 159 -1.56 10.47 10.30
C ALA A 159 -2.21 9.55 9.27
N VAL A 160 -1.44 8.60 8.77
CA VAL A 160 -1.89 7.59 7.81
C VAL A 160 -1.59 6.21 8.37
N ILE A 161 -2.59 5.33 8.32
CA ILE A 161 -2.41 3.90 8.52
C ILE A 161 -2.30 3.28 7.13
N LEU A 162 -1.17 2.64 6.86
CA LEU A 162 -0.82 2.10 5.56
C LEU A 162 -0.71 0.57 5.64
N PRO A 163 -1.83 -0.17 5.63
CA PRO A 163 -1.79 -1.62 5.55
C PRO A 163 -1.23 -2.05 4.20
N ALA A 164 -0.28 -2.98 4.23
CA ALA A 164 0.36 -3.56 3.07
C ALA A 164 0.05 -5.06 2.95
N THR A 165 0.18 -5.61 1.74
CA THR A 165 0.00 -7.05 1.43
C THR A 165 1.33 -7.72 1.13
#